data_874c8d585520e0236e3c1670d461bd66
#
_entry.id   874c8d585520e0236e3c1670d461bd66
#
_cell.length_a   1.000
_cell.length_b   1.000
_cell.length_c   1.000
_cell.angle_alpha   90.00
_cell.angle_beta   90.00
_cell.angle_gamma   90.00
#
_symmetry.space_group_name_H-M   'P 1'
#
loop_
_entity.id
_entity.type
_entity.pdbx_description
1 polymer ?
#
loop_
_entity_poly.entity_id
_entity_poly.type
_entity_poly.pdbx_seq_one_letter_code
_entity_poly.pdbx_strand_id
1 'polypeptide(L)'
;MRTLWNVALREYKRLLHQPIYWFGLILAPLFCCLFFTTLMWQGLPTDLPMGVVDEDNTPTTRKLLRNLDAFQQSEIVATYPTVTEARRAMQEGKIYGFFYIPKGVTKQATRGDQPTISFYSNMSYFMGGAFASRDMRMMSELAAAAATQKTLRAKGATEQQTLAFIQPIVIDTHPIGNPWLNYNIYLSNLILYGILGIFIFMLTVYSIGMEIKQGTARQWLSLSKWNMLTALGGKLLPQTLAFFFTACCFNVILYGVLHFPCHGGFMQMTIVTLLFIIACQGLAVGMFTLLPTLRLGLSFASLWGVLSFSICGMAFPCIAMDAPLQGLAYLFPLRYYYLLYVNGALDGYDLSNALPFIGGLIAFACIPLVAAPFLKKEVLTIKYQP
;
A
#
# COMPACT_ATOMS: atom_id res chain seq x y z
N MET A 1 5.43 19.45 -35.53
CA MET A 1 5.33 20.14 -34.23
C MET A 1 4.11 21.07 -34.10
N ARG A 2 3.81 21.96 -35.06
CA ARG A 2 2.63 22.88 -34.98
C ARG A 2 1.29 22.15 -34.79
N THR A 3 1.08 21.03 -35.44
CA THR A 3 -0.17 20.23 -35.36
C THR A 3 -0.39 19.64 -33.96
N LEU A 4 0.65 19.06 -33.35
CA LEU A 4 0.58 18.52 -31.98
C LEU A 4 0.27 19.63 -30.98
N TRP A 5 0.89 20.80 -31.13
CA TRP A 5 0.68 21.95 -30.27
C TRP A 5 -0.75 22.52 -30.38
N ASN A 6 -1.32 22.55 -31.57
CA ASN A 6 -2.71 22.99 -31.77
C ASN A 6 -3.70 22.06 -31.07
N VAL A 7 -3.49 20.74 -31.12
CA VAL A 7 -4.30 19.78 -30.39
C VAL A 7 -4.11 19.95 -28.88
N ALA A 8 -2.87 20.11 -28.42
CA ALA A 8 -2.56 20.30 -27.00
C ALA A 8 -3.21 21.59 -26.43
N LEU A 9 -3.18 22.69 -27.16
CA LEU A 9 -3.84 23.94 -26.76
C LEU A 9 -5.37 23.81 -26.67
N ARG A 10 -5.98 23.09 -27.62
CA ARG A 10 -7.42 22.78 -27.57
C ARG A 10 -7.75 21.99 -26.31
N GLU A 11 -6.99 20.96 -26.02
CA GLU A 11 -7.22 20.10 -24.84
C GLU A 11 -6.92 20.85 -23.54
N TYR A 12 -5.86 21.65 -23.49
CA TYR A 12 -5.56 22.50 -22.32
C TYR A 12 -6.72 23.44 -21.97
N LYS A 13 -7.31 24.12 -22.98
CA LYS A 13 -8.49 24.96 -22.77
C LYS A 13 -9.65 24.15 -22.23
N ARG A 14 -9.86 22.92 -22.72
CA ARG A 14 -10.91 22.01 -22.26
C ARG A 14 -10.69 21.58 -20.80
N LEU A 15 -9.46 21.26 -20.43
CA LEU A 15 -9.10 20.93 -19.05
C LEU A 15 -9.41 22.07 -18.08
N LEU A 16 -9.15 23.31 -18.50
CA LEU A 16 -9.42 24.49 -17.67
C LEU A 16 -10.90 24.78 -17.45
N HIS A 17 -11.76 24.51 -18.46
CA HIS A 17 -13.17 24.86 -18.40
C HIS A 17 -14.09 23.77 -17.83
N GLN A 18 -13.62 22.53 -17.74
CA GLN A 18 -14.46 21.43 -17.25
C GLN A 18 -14.06 21.01 -15.83
N PRO A 19 -14.94 21.14 -14.82
CA PRO A 19 -14.62 20.89 -13.41
C PRO A 19 -14.21 19.45 -13.13
N ILE A 20 -14.69 18.49 -13.92
CA ILE A 20 -14.33 17.07 -13.76
C ILE A 20 -12.82 16.81 -13.89
N TYR A 21 -12.13 17.58 -14.76
CA TYR A 21 -10.69 17.45 -14.90
C TYR A 21 -9.94 18.02 -13.69
N TRP A 22 -10.35 19.19 -13.20
CA TRP A 22 -9.76 19.76 -11.98
C TRP A 22 -9.92 18.83 -10.79
N PHE A 23 -11.11 18.26 -10.64
CA PHE A 23 -11.39 17.29 -9.60
C PHE A 23 -10.48 16.07 -9.72
N GLY A 24 -10.44 15.41 -10.87
CA GLY A 24 -9.75 14.13 -11.03
C GLY A 24 -8.23 14.24 -11.26
N LEU A 25 -7.73 15.39 -11.79
CA LEU A 25 -6.30 15.59 -12.01
C LEU A 25 -5.56 16.07 -10.75
N ILE A 26 -6.21 16.90 -9.93
CA ILE A 26 -5.54 17.62 -8.84
C ILE A 26 -6.25 17.40 -7.51
N LEU A 27 -7.53 17.80 -7.40
CA LEU A 27 -8.20 17.89 -6.12
C LEU A 27 -8.34 16.53 -5.43
N ALA A 28 -8.91 15.55 -6.11
CA ALA A 28 -9.15 14.23 -5.53
C ALA A 28 -7.85 13.46 -5.25
N PRO A 29 -6.84 13.41 -6.15
CA PRO A 29 -5.56 12.78 -5.83
C PRO A 29 -4.84 13.44 -4.64
N LEU A 30 -4.79 14.77 -4.56
CA LEU A 30 -4.16 15.47 -3.43
C LEU A 30 -4.93 15.27 -2.12
N PHE A 31 -6.26 15.26 -2.17
CA PHE A 31 -7.09 14.90 -1.02
C PHE A 31 -6.76 13.48 -0.53
N CYS A 32 -6.70 12.51 -1.43
CA CYS A 32 -6.31 11.14 -1.08
C CYS A 32 -4.90 11.09 -0.48
N CYS A 33 -3.96 11.89 -1.00
CA CYS A 33 -2.61 11.98 -0.45
C CYS A 33 -2.65 12.43 1.01
N LEU A 34 -3.30 13.53 1.30
CA LEU A 34 -3.44 14.04 2.67
C LEU A 34 -4.16 13.04 3.56
N PHE A 35 -5.25 12.44 3.07
CA PHE A 35 -6.04 11.47 3.84
C PHE A 35 -5.22 10.23 4.23
N PHE A 36 -4.57 9.56 3.28
CA PHE A 36 -3.85 8.33 3.59
C PHE A 36 -2.57 8.56 4.38
N THR A 37 -1.85 9.65 4.12
CA THR A 37 -0.65 9.98 4.89
C THR A 37 -0.97 10.37 6.33
N THR A 38 -2.10 11.05 6.58
CA THR A 38 -2.55 11.38 7.94
C THR A 38 -3.16 10.17 8.64
N LEU A 39 -3.92 9.33 7.94
CA LEU A 39 -4.52 8.11 8.49
C LEU A 39 -3.45 7.16 9.07
N MET A 40 -2.30 7.08 8.43
CA MET A 40 -1.21 6.17 8.82
C MET A 40 -0.04 6.91 9.47
N TRP A 41 -0.28 8.10 10.03
CA TRP A 41 0.77 8.97 10.57
C TRP A 41 1.65 8.27 11.62
N GLN A 42 1.07 7.47 12.50
CA GLN A 42 1.79 6.73 13.54
C GLN A 42 2.62 5.56 13.00
N GLY A 43 2.42 5.17 11.75
CA GLY A 43 3.15 4.09 11.08
C GLY A 43 2.70 2.69 11.48
N LEU A 44 2.62 2.38 12.75
CA LEU A 44 2.04 1.14 13.30
C LEU A 44 0.83 1.47 14.18
N PRO A 45 -0.17 0.58 14.25
CA PRO A 45 -1.20 0.70 15.26
C PRO A 45 -0.58 0.63 16.65
N THR A 46 -0.85 1.62 17.47
CA THR A 46 -0.46 1.69 18.89
C THR A 46 -1.69 1.52 19.76
N ASP A 47 -1.49 1.18 21.03
CA ASP A 47 -2.53 1.17 22.05
C ASP A 47 -3.74 0.31 21.67
N LEU A 48 -3.47 -0.91 21.10
CA LEU A 48 -4.54 -1.87 20.79
C LEU A 48 -5.21 -2.33 22.09
N PRO A 49 -6.53 -2.16 22.24
CA PRO A 49 -7.23 -2.46 23.48
C PRO A 49 -7.20 -3.96 23.78
N MET A 50 -6.64 -4.30 24.94
CA MET A 50 -6.49 -5.65 25.47
C MET A 50 -7.22 -5.78 26.80
N GLY A 51 -7.70 -6.99 27.07
CA GLY A 51 -8.32 -7.33 28.35
C GLY A 51 -7.42 -8.20 29.23
N VAL A 52 -7.76 -8.29 30.49
CA VAL A 52 -7.11 -9.19 31.46
C VAL A 52 -8.14 -9.93 32.30
N VAL A 53 -7.91 -11.21 32.52
CA VAL A 53 -8.59 -12.04 33.53
C VAL A 53 -7.50 -12.54 34.47
N ASP A 54 -7.34 -11.91 35.64
CA ASP A 54 -6.36 -12.28 36.67
C ASP A 54 -7.04 -12.91 37.86
N GLU A 55 -7.06 -14.25 37.93
CA GLU A 55 -7.62 -15.02 39.06
C GLU A 55 -6.62 -15.20 40.22
N ASP A 56 -5.31 -14.94 39.97
CA ASP A 56 -4.28 -15.06 41.00
C ASP A 56 -4.13 -13.79 41.85
N ASN A 57 -4.35 -12.63 41.23
CA ASN A 57 -4.38 -11.28 41.83
C ASN A 57 -3.27 -11.00 42.86
N THR A 58 -2.04 -11.38 42.53
CA THR A 58 -0.85 -11.21 43.38
C THR A 58 -0.05 -9.97 43.01
N PRO A 59 0.87 -9.49 43.88
CA PRO A 59 1.80 -8.43 43.49
C PRO A 59 2.66 -8.80 42.28
N THR A 60 2.94 -10.07 42.05
CA THR A 60 3.71 -10.60 40.93
C THR A 60 2.92 -10.48 39.63
N THR A 61 1.64 -10.89 39.63
CA THR A 61 0.78 -10.78 38.42
C THR A 61 0.52 -9.32 38.10
N ARG A 62 0.28 -8.47 39.08
CA ARG A 62 0.14 -7.01 38.86
C ARG A 62 1.40 -6.37 38.26
N LYS A 63 2.61 -6.83 38.65
CA LYS A 63 3.85 -6.37 38.04
C LYS A 63 3.97 -6.85 36.58
N LEU A 64 3.59 -8.10 36.32
CA LEU A 64 3.56 -8.67 34.98
C LEU A 64 2.63 -7.85 34.08
N LEU A 65 1.42 -7.54 34.54
CA LEU A 65 0.44 -6.76 33.80
C LEU A 65 0.94 -5.34 33.50
N ARG A 66 1.59 -4.66 34.44
CA ARG A 66 2.21 -3.35 34.19
C ARG A 66 3.32 -3.40 33.13
N ASN A 67 4.08 -4.48 33.11
CA ASN A 67 5.10 -4.67 32.07
C ASN A 67 4.46 -4.95 30.70
N LEU A 68 3.32 -5.62 30.65
CA LEU A 68 2.52 -5.84 29.45
C LEU A 68 1.94 -4.52 28.90
N ASP A 69 1.42 -3.71 29.79
CA ASP A 69 0.85 -2.40 29.47
C ASP A 69 1.91 -1.38 28.97
N ALA A 70 3.18 -1.65 29.22
CA ALA A 70 4.30 -0.83 28.76
C ALA A 70 4.74 -1.13 27.31
N PHE A 71 4.15 -2.13 26.64
CA PHE A 71 4.42 -2.39 25.22
C PHE A 71 3.73 -1.35 24.34
N GLN A 72 4.38 -0.98 23.25
CA GLN A 72 3.92 0.10 22.36
C GLN A 72 2.62 -0.21 21.62
N GLN A 73 2.35 -1.49 21.37
CA GLN A 73 1.25 -1.90 20.49
C GLN A 73 0.01 -2.38 21.25
N SER A 74 0.10 -2.66 22.55
CA SER A 74 -0.98 -3.17 23.38
C SER A 74 -1.21 -2.31 24.63
N GLU A 75 -2.48 -1.99 24.89
CA GLU A 75 -2.93 -1.26 26.10
C GLU A 75 -3.93 -2.11 26.86
N ILE A 76 -3.75 -2.26 28.18
CA ILE A 76 -4.70 -2.98 29.04
C ILE A 76 -5.83 -2.03 29.43
N VAL A 77 -6.93 -2.06 28.70
CA VAL A 77 -8.09 -1.17 28.92
C VAL A 77 -9.08 -1.66 29.96
N ALA A 78 -9.14 -2.98 30.23
CA ALA A 78 -10.12 -3.55 31.14
C ALA A 78 -9.67 -4.85 31.80
N THR A 79 -10.11 -5.04 33.05
CA THR A 79 -9.99 -6.31 33.77
C THR A 79 -11.38 -6.97 33.88
N TYR A 80 -11.46 -8.23 33.50
CA TYR A 80 -12.70 -9.01 33.51
C TYR A 80 -12.65 -10.08 34.62
N PRO A 81 -13.77 -10.34 35.32
CA PRO A 81 -13.82 -11.35 36.37
C PRO A 81 -13.73 -12.78 35.83
N THR A 82 -14.15 -13.01 34.60
CA THR A 82 -14.18 -14.35 33.98
C THR A 82 -13.74 -14.35 32.55
N VAL A 83 -13.22 -15.50 32.09
CA VAL A 83 -12.86 -15.73 30.67
C VAL A 83 -14.07 -15.55 29.75
N THR A 84 -15.27 -15.91 30.22
CA THR A 84 -16.49 -15.77 29.41
C THR A 84 -16.82 -14.32 29.12
N GLU A 85 -16.70 -13.44 30.11
CA GLU A 85 -16.93 -12.00 29.91
C GLU A 85 -15.87 -11.35 29.04
N ALA A 86 -14.60 -11.68 29.24
CA ALA A 86 -13.52 -11.21 28.36
C ALA A 86 -13.73 -11.66 26.91
N ARG A 87 -14.12 -12.93 26.71
CA ARG A 87 -14.45 -13.46 25.39
C ARG A 87 -15.64 -12.75 24.75
N ARG A 88 -16.66 -12.43 25.53
CA ARG A 88 -17.81 -11.65 25.05
C ARG A 88 -17.38 -10.24 24.64
N ALA A 89 -16.56 -9.56 25.44
CA ALA A 89 -16.02 -8.25 25.10
C ALA A 89 -15.19 -8.29 23.80
N MET A 90 -14.42 -9.36 23.59
CA MET A 90 -13.67 -9.59 22.35
C MET A 90 -14.62 -9.83 21.16
N GLN A 91 -15.72 -10.57 21.33
CA GLN A 91 -16.74 -10.78 20.30
C GLN A 91 -17.49 -9.48 19.96
N GLU A 92 -17.71 -8.62 20.94
CA GLU A 92 -18.31 -7.30 20.77
C GLU A 92 -17.35 -6.27 20.15
N GLY A 93 -16.08 -6.65 19.90
CA GLY A 93 -15.06 -5.77 19.30
C GLY A 93 -14.50 -4.71 20.24
N LYS A 94 -14.73 -4.82 21.55
CA LYS A 94 -14.20 -3.90 22.56
C LYS A 94 -12.72 -4.09 22.84
N ILE A 95 -12.23 -5.33 22.68
CA ILE A 95 -10.84 -5.73 22.85
C ILE A 95 -10.39 -6.65 21.70
N TYR A 96 -9.12 -6.60 21.33
CA TYR A 96 -8.53 -7.47 20.30
C TYR A 96 -8.02 -8.80 20.85
N GLY A 97 -7.82 -8.88 22.17
CA GLY A 97 -7.40 -10.08 22.86
C GLY A 97 -7.43 -9.90 24.37
N PHE A 98 -7.19 -10.97 25.11
CA PHE A 98 -7.09 -10.90 26.56
C PHE A 98 -6.12 -11.94 27.13
N PHE A 99 -5.58 -11.61 28.29
CA PHE A 99 -4.74 -12.47 29.08
C PHE A 99 -5.58 -13.23 30.10
N TYR A 100 -5.28 -14.51 30.27
CA TYR A 100 -5.83 -15.32 31.35
C TYR A 100 -4.73 -15.82 32.26
N ILE A 101 -4.71 -15.38 33.48
CA ILE A 101 -3.80 -15.77 34.55
C ILE A 101 -4.58 -16.63 35.53
N PRO A 102 -4.41 -17.97 35.51
CA PRO A 102 -5.15 -18.86 36.41
C PRO A 102 -4.70 -18.70 37.85
N LYS A 103 -5.55 -19.12 38.76
CA LYS A 103 -5.29 -19.12 40.21
C LYS A 103 -4.08 -19.99 40.54
N GLY A 104 -3.16 -19.46 41.37
CA GLY A 104 -1.99 -20.20 41.85
C GLY A 104 -0.74 -20.13 40.99
N VAL A 105 -0.76 -19.36 39.89
CA VAL A 105 0.41 -19.15 38.99
C VAL A 105 1.64 -18.69 39.75
N THR A 106 1.49 -17.73 40.68
CA THR A 106 2.63 -17.22 41.48
C THR A 106 3.18 -18.31 42.40
N LYS A 107 2.34 -19.13 43.02
CA LYS A 107 2.77 -20.22 43.90
C LYS A 107 3.52 -21.29 43.10
N GLN A 108 3.01 -21.68 41.96
CA GLN A 108 3.67 -22.65 41.08
C GLN A 108 5.06 -22.15 40.63
N ALA A 109 5.14 -20.90 40.15
CA ALA A 109 6.38 -20.26 39.75
C ALA A 109 7.43 -20.24 40.91
N THR A 110 6.98 -19.99 42.16
CA THR A 110 7.86 -19.97 43.32
C THR A 110 8.39 -21.37 43.69
N ARG A 111 7.61 -22.42 43.40
CA ARG A 111 8.00 -23.82 43.60
C ARG A 111 8.98 -24.37 42.54
N GLY A 112 9.13 -23.63 41.43
CA GLY A 112 9.93 -24.07 40.29
C GLY A 112 9.15 -24.89 39.27
N ASP A 113 7.81 -24.93 39.42
CA ASP A 113 6.90 -25.49 38.42
C ASP A 113 6.78 -24.53 37.22
N GLN A 114 6.31 -25.02 36.08
CA GLN A 114 6.03 -24.21 34.87
C GLN A 114 4.54 -23.80 34.84
N PRO A 115 4.16 -22.66 35.42
CA PRO A 115 2.78 -22.19 35.30
C PRO A 115 2.47 -21.75 33.88
N THR A 116 1.24 -21.95 33.42
CA THR A 116 0.78 -21.53 32.10
C THR A 116 -0.08 -20.30 32.23
N ILE A 117 0.27 -19.24 31.51
CA ILE A 117 -0.56 -18.06 31.25
C ILE A 117 -1.06 -18.17 29.82
N SER A 118 -2.35 -18.07 29.63
CA SER A 118 -2.96 -18.17 28.29
C SER A 118 -3.23 -16.81 27.71
N PHE A 119 -3.00 -16.68 26.42
CA PHE A 119 -3.36 -15.51 25.66
C PHE A 119 -4.38 -15.87 24.58
N TYR A 120 -5.46 -15.12 24.51
CA TYR A 120 -6.51 -15.25 23.50
C TYR A 120 -6.50 -14.03 22.62
N SER A 121 -6.29 -14.20 21.31
CA SER A 121 -6.30 -13.12 20.32
C SER A 121 -7.39 -13.32 19.29
N ASN A 122 -7.99 -12.22 18.84
CA ASN A 122 -9.00 -12.23 17.80
C ASN A 122 -8.34 -12.12 16.42
N MET A 123 -8.06 -13.25 15.79
CA MET A 123 -7.45 -13.31 14.46
C MET A 123 -8.42 -12.96 13.31
N SER A 124 -9.72 -12.72 13.60
CA SER A 124 -10.65 -12.17 12.61
C SER A 124 -10.22 -10.74 12.21
N TYR A 125 -9.61 -10.01 13.12
CA TYR A 125 -8.92 -8.74 12.85
C TYR A 125 -7.43 -9.01 12.68
N PHE A 126 -7.05 -9.51 11.50
CA PHE A 126 -5.71 -10.06 11.23
C PHE A 126 -4.56 -9.18 11.74
N MET A 127 -4.58 -7.87 11.45
CA MET A 127 -3.52 -6.95 11.87
C MET A 127 -3.48 -6.79 13.40
N GLY A 128 -4.62 -6.48 14.03
CA GLY A 128 -4.69 -6.31 15.49
C GLY A 128 -4.31 -7.57 16.24
N GLY A 129 -4.84 -8.72 15.82
CA GLY A 129 -4.52 -10.03 16.42
C GLY A 129 -3.06 -10.43 16.22
N ALA A 130 -2.47 -10.16 15.06
CA ALA A 130 -1.07 -10.48 14.77
C ALA A 130 -0.10 -9.62 15.60
N PHE A 131 -0.33 -8.31 15.71
CA PHE A 131 0.50 -7.43 16.56
C PHE A 131 0.38 -7.78 18.03
N ALA A 132 -0.84 -7.97 18.54
CA ALA A 132 -1.06 -8.42 19.91
C ALA A 132 -0.35 -9.75 20.20
N SER A 133 -0.42 -10.72 19.29
CA SER A 133 0.26 -12.02 19.44
C SER A 133 1.79 -11.90 19.42
N ARG A 134 2.33 -10.97 18.63
CA ARG A 134 3.76 -10.68 18.58
C ARG A 134 4.26 -10.09 19.91
N ASP A 135 3.55 -9.08 20.45
CA ASP A 135 3.91 -8.47 21.73
C ASP A 135 3.87 -9.50 22.87
N MET A 136 2.88 -10.37 22.85
CA MET A 136 2.74 -11.47 23.79
C MET A 136 3.90 -12.45 23.75
N ARG A 137 4.26 -12.86 22.55
CA ARG A 137 5.40 -13.78 22.37
C ARG A 137 6.67 -13.14 22.91
N MET A 138 6.94 -11.90 22.58
CA MET A 138 8.10 -11.14 23.08
C MET A 138 8.08 -11.05 24.61
N MET A 139 6.91 -10.74 25.20
CA MET A 139 6.75 -10.68 26.64
C MET A 139 7.00 -12.04 27.30
N SER A 140 6.48 -13.13 26.74
CA SER A 140 6.70 -14.47 27.24
C SER A 140 8.19 -14.84 27.25
N GLU A 141 8.89 -14.53 26.18
CA GLU A 141 10.33 -14.76 26.05
C GLU A 141 11.14 -13.94 27.08
N LEU A 142 10.81 -12.66 27.24
CA LEU A 142 11.45 -11.77 28.23
C LEU A 142 11.16 -12.21 29.66
N ALA A 143 9.92 -12.62 29.98
CA ALA A 143 9.54 -13.10 31.30
C ALA A 143 10.26 -14.41 31.64
N ALA A 144 10.33 -15.35 30.70
CA ALA A 144 11.09 -16.59 30.85
C ALA A 144 12.59 -16.35 31.06
N ALA A 145 13.17 -15.45 30.28
CA ALA A 145 14.58 -15.05 30.41
C ALA A 145 14.87 -14.43 31.80
N ALA A 146 14.01 -13.53 32.27
CA ALA A 146 14.14 -12.89 33.57
C ALA A 146 14.01 -13.89 34.74
N ALA A 147 13.09 -14.85 34.65
CA ALA A 147 12.91 -15.90 35.64
C ALA A 147 14.17 -16.83 35.68
N THR A 148 14.66 -17.23 34.53
CA THR A 148 15.87 -18.06 34.39
C THR A 148 17.08 -17.33 34.92
N GLN A 149 17.25 -16.04 34.59
CA GLN A 149 18.33 -15.21 35.10
C GLN A 149 18.35 -15.17 36.64
N LYS A 150 17.20 -14.92 37.23
CA LYS A 150 17.04 -14.88 38.70
C LYS A 150 17.42 -16.21 39.33
N THR A 151 16.99 -17.31 38.74
CA THR A 151 17.28 -18.67 39.27
C THR A 151 18.76 -19.04 39.15
N LEU A 152 19.38 -18.74 38.01
CA LEU A 152 20.80 -19.03 37.80
C LEU A 152 21.73 -18.19 38.70
N ARG A 153 21.38 -16.89 38.86
CA ARG A 153 22.14 -16.01 39.79
C ARG A 153 22.00 -16.46 41.24
N ALA A 154 20.83 -16.94 41.66
CA ALA A 154 20.62 -17.51 42.98
C ALA A 154 21.44 -18.80 43.21
N LYS A 155 21.79 -19.53 42.16
CA LYS A 155 22.69 -20.70 42.17
C LYS A 155 24.18 -20.34 42.03
N GLY A 156 24.53 -19.06 42.03
CA GLY A 156 25.91 -18.56 41.95
C GLY A 156 26.50 -18.45 40.55
N ALA A 157 25.68 -18.55 39.50
CA ALA A 157 26.16 -18.34 38.12
C ALA A 157 26.59 -16.90 37.88
N THR A 158 27.68 -16.71 37.15
CA THR A 158 28.13 -15.39 36.71
C THR A 158 27.20 -14.80 35.65
N GLU A 159 27.30 -13.51 35.41
CA GLU A 159 26.45 -12.83 34.40
C GLU A 159 26.68 -13.40 32.99
N GLN A 160 27.93 -13.66 32.61
CA GLN A 160 28.28 -14.26 31.32
C GLN A 160 27.73 -15.69 31.17
N GLN A 161 27.85 -16.51 32.21
CA GLN A 161 27.28 -17.85 32.20
C GLN A 161 25.76 -17.83 32.10
N THR A 162 25.13 -16.90 32.78
CA THR A 162 23.67 -16.72 32.75
C THR A 162 23.19 -16.30 31.36
N LEU A 163 23.87 -15.33 30.75
CA LEU A 163 23.52 -14.88 29.37
C LEU A 163 23.76 -16.01 28.36
N ALA A 164 24.88 -16.73 28.44
CA ALA A 164 25.15 -17.84 27.54
C ALA A 164 24.16 -19.00 27.69
N PHE A 165 23.57 -19.19 28.89
CA PHE A 165 22.54 -20.21 29.09
C PHE A 165 21.16 -19.76 28.55
N ILE A 166 20.80 -18.50 28.78
CA ILE A 166 19.52 -17.96 28.32
C ILE A 166 19.48 -17.80 26.79
N GLN A 167 20.61 -17.39 26.20
CA GLN A 167 20.73 -17.11 24.78
C GLN A 167 22.03 -17.75 24.23
N PRO A 168 22.04 -19.09 24.07
CA PRO A 168 23.25 -19.82 23.62
C PRO A 168 23.65 -19.46 22.19
N ILE A 169 22.71 -18.97 21.39
CA ILE A 169 22.93 -18.47 20.02
C ILE A 169 22.32 -17.08 19.94
N VAL A 170 23.13 -16.09 19.64
CA VAL A 170 22.66 -14.72 19.37
C VAL A 170 22.25 -14.64 17.91
N ILE A 171 20.98 -14.36 17.67
CA ILE A 171 20.46 -14.10 16.31
C ILE A 171 20.57 -12.59 16.07
N ASP A 172 21.51 -12.21 15.22
CA ASP A 172 21.65 -10.83 14.77
C ASP A 172 20.75 -10.60 13.54
N THR A 173 19.85 -9.63 13.64
CA THR A 173 18.84 -9.37 12.61
C THR A 173 19.05 -8.00 12.00
N HIS A 174 19.22 -7.96 10.68
CA HIS A 174 19.39 -6.72 9.91
C HIS A 174 18.19 -6.52 8.96
N PRO A 175 17.08 -5.92 9.40
CA PRO A 175 15.97 -5.64 8.53
C PRO A 175 16.36 -4.57 7.49
N ILE A 176 16.09 -4.88 6.20
CA ILE A 176 16.42 -4.02 5.06
C ILE A 176 15.14 -3.32 4.56
N GLY A 177 15.28 -2.15 3.96
CA GLY A 177 14.23 -1.40 3.30
C GLY A 177 13.31 -0.63 4.26
N ASN A 178 12.62 -1.31 5.14
CA ASN A 178 11.75 -0.71 6.16
C ASN A 178 12.02 -1.28 7.56
N PRO A 179 13.16 -0.95 8.18
CA PRO A 179 13.59 -1.53 9.46
C PRO A 179 12.64 -1.17 10.62
N TRP A 180 11.92 -0.07 10.51
CA TRP A 180 10.95 0.37 11.52
C TRP A 180 9.60 -0.35 11.42
N LEU A 181 9.41 -1.24 10.41
CA LEU A 181 8.13 -1.87 10.09
C LEU A 181 6.99 -0.85 9.95
N ASN A 182 7.33 0.35 9.51
CA ASN A 182 6.38 1.45 9.37
C ASN A 182 5.38 1.15 8.25
N TYR A 183 4.12 1.04 8.63
CA TYR A 183 3.03 0.70 7.72
C TYR A 183 2.73 1.82 6.71
N ASN A 184 2.98 3.07 7.12
CA ASN A 184 2.84 4.23 6.25
C ASN A 184 3.84 4.18 5.08
N ILE A 185 5.11 3.85 5.35
CA ILE A 185 6.14 3.68 4.30
C ILE A 185 5.75 2.55 3.34
N TYR A 186 5.29 1.43 3.89
CA TYR A 186 4.92 0.25 3.10
C TYR A 186 3.71 0.50 2.19
N LEU A 187 2.66 1.11 2.73
CA LEU A 187 1.34 1.11 2.10
C LEU A 187 1.02 2.43 1.39
N SER A 188 1.34 3.59 1.99
CA SER A 188 0.88 4.89 1.46
C SER A 188 1.42 5.18 0.07
N ASN A 189 2.70 4.91 -0.19
CA ASN A 189 3.26 5.12 -1.53
C ASN A 189 2.45 4.35 -2.59
N LEU A 190 2.20 3.08 -2.37
CA LEU A 190 1.50 2.25 -3.36
C LEU A 190 0.02 2.60 -3.50
N ILE A 191 -0.67 2.90 -2.39
CA ILE A 191 -2.07 3.34 -2.44
C ILE A 191 -2.20 4.62 -3.24
N LEU A 192 -1.34 5.61 -2.99
CA LEU A 192 -1.39 6.90 -3.68
C LEU A 192 -1.19 6.76 -5.18
N TYR A 193 -0.18 6.01 -5.60
CA TYR A 193 0.08 5.79 -7.03
C TYR A 193 -0.94 4.84 -7.67
N GLY A 194 -1.50 3.91 -6.92
CA GLY A 194 -2.61 3.09 -7.39
C GLY A 194 -3.87 3.91 -7.64
N ILE A 195 -4.24 4.80 -6.72
CA ILE A 195 -5.36 5.74 -6.88
C ILE A 195 -5.09 6.70 -8.05
N LEU A 196 -3.88 7.25 -8.14
CA LEU A 196 -3.48 8.08 -9.28
C LEU A 196 -3.65 7.31 -10.60
N GLY A 197 -3.26 6.04 -10.64
CA GLY A 197 -3.45 5.16 -11.79
C GLY A 197 -4.92 5.00 -12.19
N ILE A 198 -5.82 4.85 -11.23
CA ILE A 198 -7.27 4.83 -11.49
C ILE A 198 -7.74 6.13 -12.14
N PHE A 199 -7.34 7.29 -11.60
CA PHE A 199 -7.69 8.58 -12.18
C PHE A 199 -7.11 8.74 -13.60
N ILE A 200 -5.87 8.29 -13.83
CA ILE A 200 -5.25 8.32 -15.16
C ILE A 200 -6.06 7.47 -16.14
N PHE A 201 -6.43 6.23 -15.77
CA PHE A 201 -7.25 5.37 -16.62
C PHE A 201 -8.59 6.02 -16.94
N MET A 202 -9.32 6.45 -15.91
CA MET A 202 -10.65 7.02 -16.07
C MET A 202 -10.65 8.30 -16.88
N LEU A 203 -9.76 9.26 -16.59
CA LEU A 203 -9.73 10.54 -17.30
C LEU A 203 -9.21 10.41 -18.73
N THR A 204 -8.29 9.50 -19.00
CA THR A 204 -7.82 9.20 -20.36
C THR A 204 -8.97 8.62 -21.19
N VAL A 205 -9.66 7.60 -20.69
CA VAL A 205 -10.83 6.99 -21.33
C VAL A 205 -11.95 8.03 -21.50
N TYR A 206 -12.24 8.81 -20.46
CA TYR A 206 -13.24 9.88 -20.49
C TYR A 206 -12.94 10.92 -21.58
N SER A 207 -11.69 11.38 -21.67
CA SER A 207 -11.30 12.42 -22.61
C SER A 207 -11.46 11.98 -24.07
N ILE A 208 -11.16 10.71 -24.37
CA ILE A 208 -11.33 10.13 -25.70
C ILE A 208 -12.81 9.87 -25.98
N GLY A 209 -13.53 9.28 -25.04
CA GLY A 209 -14.96 8.96 -25.17
C GLY A 209 -15.83 10.20 -25.35
N MET A 210 -15.45 11.33 -24.74
CA MET A 210 -16.14 12.59 -24.92
C MET A 210 -16.04 13.16 -26.34
N GLU A 211 -15.01 12.82 -27.12
CA GLU A 211 -14.95 13.19 -28.54
C GLU A 211 -16.05 12.51 -29.36
N ILE A 212 -16.37 11.26 -29.01
CA ILE A 212 -17.47 10.52 -29.64
C ILE A 212 -18.82 11.08 -29.16
N LYS A 213 -18.97 11.27 -27.84
CA LYS A 213 -20.21 11.75 -27.24
C LYS A 213 -20.64 13.14 -27.76
N GLN A 214 -19.67 14.03 -27.92
CA GLN A 214 -19.90 15.40 -28.40
C GLN A 214 -19.86 15.53 -29.94
N GLY A 215 -19.57 14.46 -30.68
CA GLY A 215 -19.44 14.50 -32.14
C GLY A 215 -18.23 15.31 -32.64
N THR A 216 -17.26 15.58 -31.77
CA THR A 216 -16.08 16.43 -32.07
C THR A 216 -14.88 15.67 -32.61
N ALA A 217 -14.99 14.36 -32.79
CA ALA A 217 -13.93 13.48 -33.26
C ALA A 217 -13.28 13.90 -34.57
N ARG A 218 -14.11 14.32 -35.54
CA ARG A 218 -13.60 14.80 -36.84
C ARG A 218 -12.80 16.10 -36.70
N GLN A 219 -13.25 17.03 -35.86
CA GLN A 219 -12.54 18.28 -35.57
C GLN A 219 -11.18 17.99 -34.89
N TRP A 220 -11.16 17.07 -33.93
CA TRP A 220 -9.96 16.63 -33.26
C TRP A 220 -8.93 16.05 -34.24
N LEU A 221 -9.37 15.14 -35.12
CA LEU A 221 -8.51 14.53 -36.13
C LEU A 221 -8.05 15.52 -37.21
N SER A 222 -8.88 16.47 -37.62
CA SER A 222 -8.48 17.48 -38.62
C SER A 222 -7.34 18.37 -38.12
N LEU A 223 -7.30 18.73 -36.84
CA LEU A 223 -6.21 19.50 -36.22
C LEU A 223 -4.87 18.75 -36.25
N SER A 224 -4.90 17.43 -36.24
CA SER A 224 -3.72 16.56 -36.33
C SER A 224 -3.37 16.14 -37.76
N LYS A 225 -3.99 16.70 -38.76
CA LYS A 225 -3.87 16.27 -40.16
C LYS A 225 -4.21 14.79 -40.35
N TRP A 226 -5.23 14.29 -39.66
CA TRP A 226 -5.69 12.90 -39.68
C TRP A 226 -4.68 11.86 -39.19
N ASN A 227 -3.61 12.30 -38.52
CA ASN A 227 -2.66 11.39 -37.88
C ASN A 227 -3.11 11.14 -36.43
N MET A 228 -3.50 9.89 -36.14
CA MET A 228 -4.06 9.51 -34.83
C MET A 228 -3.01 9.58 -33.70
N LEU A 229 -1.74 9.23 -33.96
CA LEU A 229 -0.67 9.33 -32.97
C LEU A 229 -0.43 10.79 -32.55
N THR A 230 -0.41 11.71 -33.53
CA THR A 230 -0.29 13.15 -33.26
C THR A 230 -1.53 13.67 -32.49
N ALA A 231 -2.71 13.17 -32.84
CA ALA A 231 -3.96 13.51 -32.15
C ALA A 231 -3.94 13.04 -30.68
N LEU A 232 -3.54 11.79 -30.43
CA LEU A 232 -3.40 11.24 -29.08
C LEU A 232 -2.31 11.96 -28.30
N GLY A 233 -1.12 12.13 -28.87
CA GLY A 233 -0.01 12.81 -28.20
C GLY A 233 -0.38 14.23 -27.78
N GLY A 234 -1.02 15.01 -28.68
CA GLY A 234 -1.51 16.35 -28.33
C GLY A 234 -2.60 16.37 -27.30
N LYS A 235 -3.48 15.34 -27.30
CA LYS A 235 -4.58 15.23 -26.35
C LYS A 235 -4.10 14.83 -24.95
N LEU A 236 -3.18 13.88 -24.87
CA LEU A 236 -2.69 13.35 -23.60
C LEU A 236 -1.64 14.26 -22.94
N LEU A 237 -0.85 15.00 -23.72
CA LEU A 237 0.23 15.85 -23.22
C LEU A 237 -0.17 16.78 -22.06
N PRO A 238 -1.25 17.58 -22.14
CA PRO A 238 -1.67 18.44 -21.04
C PRO A 238 -2.09 17.64 -19.79
N GLN A 239 -2.74 16.48 -19.99
CA GLN A 239 -3.13 15.59 -18.89
C GLN A 239 -1.89 14.97 -18.24
N THR A 240 -0.92 14.51 -19.02
CA THR A 240 0.36 13.98 -18.53
C THR A 240 1.08 15.01 -17.67
N LEU A 241 1.15 16.27 -18.12
CA LEU A 241 1.78 17.35 -17.35
C LEU A 241 1.05 17.62 -16.03
N ALA A 242 -0.29 17.62 -16.04
CA ALA A 242 -1.08 17.83 -14.83
C ALA A 242 -0.92 16.67 -13.83
N PHE A 243 -1.00 15.41 -14.29
CA PHE A 243 -0.75 14.25 -13.46
C PHE A 243 0.68 14.19 -12.93
N PHE A 244 1.64 14.57 -13.78
CA PHE A 244 3.04 14.63 -13.36
C PHE A 244 3.27 15.69 -12.28
N PHE A 245 2.65 16.85 -12.41
CA PHE A 245 2.68 17.86 -11.36
C PHE A 245 2.11 17.32 -10.03
N THR A 246 0.93 16.69 -10.07
CA THR A 246 0.31 16.07 -8.89
C THR A 246 1.20 14.98 -8.28
N ALA A 247 1.81 14.15 -9.11
CA ALA A 247 2.73 13.10 -8.66
C ALA A 247 4.05 13.66 -8.10
N CYS A 248 4.55 14.77 -8.64
CA CYS A 248 5.67 15.49 -8.03
C CYS A 248 5.30 16.02 -6.64
N CYS A 249 4.07 16.53 -6.45
CA CYS A 249 3.58 16.90 -5.12
C CYS A 249 3.57 15.69 -4.16
N PHE A 250 3.16 14.50 -4.64
CA PHE A 250 3.25 13.27 -3.84
C PHE A 250 4.69 12.95 -3.44
N ASN A 251 5.61 12.98 -4.38
CA ASN A 251 7.03 12.72 -4.11
C ASN A 251 7.61 13.73 -3.11
N VAL A 252 7.26 15.02 -3.23
CA VAL A 252 7.69 16.04 -2.27
C VAL A 252 7.12 15.78 -0.89
N ILE A 253 5.84 15.41 -0.78
CA ILE A 253 5.21 15.10 0.51
C ILE A 253 5.84 13.85 1.12
N LEU A 254 5.95 12.74 0.36
CA LEU A 254 6.44 11.47 0.88
C LEU A 254 7.93 11.54 1.26
N TYR A 255 8.77 12.01 0.35
CA TYR A 255 10.22 11.98 0.54
C TYR A 255 10.76 13.26 1.18
N GLY A 256 10.14 14.42 0.93
CA GLY A 256 10.60 15.71 1.47
C GLY A 256 10.02 16.04 2.84
N VAL A 257 8.70 15.85 3.05
CA VAL A 257 8.01 16.22 4.29
C VAL A 257 7.96 15.07 5.29
N LEU A 258 7.56 13.88 4.83
CA LEU A 258 7.44 12.68 5.67
C LEU A 258 8.77 11.92 5.83
N HIS A 259 9.81 12.32 5.09
CA HIS A 259 11.15 11.71 5.14
C HIS A 259 11.15 10.20 4.93
N PHE A 260 10.30 9.70 4.03
CA PHE A 260 10.32 8.28 3.66
C PHE A 260 11.66 7.91 3.01
N PRO A 261 12.13 6.67 3.19
CA PRO A 261 13.36 6.21 2.55
C PRO A 261 13.30 6.40 1.03
N CYS A 262 14.35 6.98 0.47
CA CYS A 262 14.50 7.15 -0.97
C CYS A 262 15.98 6.98 -1.33
N HIS A 263 16.50 5.77 -1.08
CA HIS A 263 17.92 5.48 -1.22
C HIS A 263 18.44 5.65 -2.66
N GLY A 264 17.61 5.31 -3.66
CA GLY A 264 17.94 5.53 -5.08
C GLY A 264 17.84 6.98 -5.56
N GLY A 265 17.39 7.90 -4.67
CA GLY A 265 17.31 9.33 -4.92
C GLY A 265 15.98 9.81 -5.53
N PHE A 266 15.67 11.07 -5.22
CA PHE A 266 14.43 11.73 -5.64
C PHE A 266 14.25 11.77 -7.17
N MET A 267 15.32 12.01 -7.92
CA MET A 267 15.27 12.08 -9.39
C MET A 267 14.89 10.73 -10.00
N GLN A 268 15.43 9.64 -9.46
CA GLN A 268 15.11 8.28 -9.91
C GLN A 268 13.61 8.02 -9.77
N MET A 269 13.03 8.29 -8.60
CA MET A 269 11.60 8.09 -8.37
C MET A 269 10.72 9.01 -9.21
N THR A 270 11.19 10.23 -9.49
CA THR A 270 10.48 11.16 -10.39
C THR A 270 10.42 10.64 -11.83
N ILE A 271 11.51 10.04 -12.34
CA ILE A 271 11.53 9.41 -13.67
C ILE A 271 10.62 8.19 -13.72
N VAL A 272 10.67 7.32 -12.70
CA VAL A 272 9.79 6.15 -12.57
C VAL A 272 8.31 6.57 -12.55
N THR A 273 7.99 7.62 -11.81
CA THR A 273 6.64 8.20 -11.74
C THR A 273 6.15 8.70 -13.10
N LEU A 274 6.98 9.43 -13.84
CA LEU A 274 6.61 9.90 -15.19
C LEU A 274 6.35 8.71 -16.13
N LEU A 275 7.21 7.71 -16.08
CA LEU A 275 7.05 6.51 -16.90
C LEU A 275 5.77 5.75 -16.54
N PHE A 276 5.44 5.65 -15.26
CA PHE A 276 4.19 5.05 -14.79
C PHE A 276 2.95 5.78 -15.32
N ILE A 277 2.95 7.13 -15.31
CA ILE A 277 1.84 7.93 -15.83
C ILE A 277 1.64 7.64 -17.32
N ILE A 278 2.72 7.65 -18.10
CA ILE A 278 2.67 7.39 -19.55
C ILE A 278 2.21 5.95 -19.83
N ALA A 279 2.69 4.98 -19.04
CA ALA A 279 2.27 3.58 -19.12
C ALA A 279 0.77 3.41 -18.84
N CYS A 280 0.24 4.04 -17.80
CA CYS A 280 -1.19 4.01 -17.49
C CYS A 280 -2.03 4.66 -18.60
N GLN A 281 -1.59 5.80 -19.14
CA GLN A 281 -2.26 6.44 -20.29
C GLN A 281 -2.24 5.54 -21.53
N GLY A 282 -1.11 4.89 -21.79
CA GLY A 282 -0.98 3.96 -22.91
C GLY A 282 -1.96 2.79 -22.80
N LEU A 283 -2.05 2.17 -21.63
CA LEU A 283 -2.99 1.10 -21.37
C LEU A 283 -4.44 1.59 -21.47
N ALA A 284 -4.76 2.77 -20.96
CA ALA A 284 -6.10 3.36 -21.05
C ALA A 284 -6.56 3.58 -22.50
N VAL A 285 -5.65 3.99 -23.38
CA VAL A 285 -5.91 4.09 -24.83
C VAL A 285 -6.24 2.70 -25.40
N GLY A 286 -5.50 1.67 -25.02
CA GLY A 286 -5.78 0.29 -25.39
C GLY A 286 -7.16 -0.18 -24.90
N MET A 287 -7.49 0.07 -23.63
CA MET A 287 -8.79 -0.26 -23.04
C MET A 287 -9.95 0.37 -23.81
N PHE A 288 -9.84 1.67 -24.13
CA PHE A 288 -10.87 2.36 -24.88
C PHE A 288 -10.96 1.86 -26.33
N THR A 289 -9.86 1.43 -26.93
CA THR A 289 -9.86 0.83 -28.26
C THR A 289 -10.60 -0.51 -28.29
N LEU A 290 -10.49 -1.31 -27.22
CA LEU A 290 -11.23 -2.57 -27.09
C LEU A 290 -12.70 -2.38 -26.78
N LEU A 291 -13.04 -1.35 -25.98
CA LEU A 291 -14.39 -1.05 -25.53
C LEU A 291 -14.73 0.43 -25.85
N PRO A 292 -14.98 0.77 -27.13
CA PRO A 292 -15.02 2.15 -27.60
C PRO A 292 -16.35 2.87 -27.27
N THR A 293 -16.96 2.53 -26.15
CA THR A 293 -18.11 3.25 -25.60
C THR A 293 -17.73 3.88 -24.26
N LEU A 294 -18.18 5.11 -24.04
CA LEU A 294 -17.83 5.88 -22.84
C LEU A 294 -18.18 5.11 -21.55
N ARG A 295 -19.38 4.51 -21.49
CA ARG A 295 -19.86 3.79 -20.31
C ARG A 295 -19.02 2.53 -20.02
N LEU A 296 -18.89 1.65 -21.01
CA LEU A 296 -18.13 0.40 -20.83
C LEU A 296 -16.64 0.67 -20.62
N GLY A 297 -16.07 1.63 -21.37
CA GLY A 297 -14.68 2.01 -21.19
C GLY A 297 -14.37 2.52 -19.78
N LEU A 298 -15.22 3.37 -19.20
CA LEU A 298 -15.05 3.84 -17.83
C LEU A 298 -15.23 2.73 -16.79
N SER A 299 -16.24 1.86 -16.96
CA SER A 299 -16.46 0.73 -16.07
C SER A 299 -15.29 -0.24 -16.09
N PHE A 300 -14.76 -0.54 -17.27
CA PHE A 300 -13.59 -1.42 -17.40
C PHE A 300 -12.32 -0.78 -16.82
N ALA A 301 -12.08 0.50 -17.08
CA ALA A 301 -10.94 1.23 -16.57
C ALA A 301 -10.95 1.29 -15.03
N SER A 302 -12.10 1.55 -14.41
CA SER A 302 -12.24 1.57 -12.95
C SER A 302 -12.04 0.19 -12.34
N LEU A 303 -12.67 -0.86 -12.91
CA LEU A 303 -12.49 -2.23 -12.45
C LEU A 303 -11.03 -2.68 -12.53
N TRP A 304 -10.36 -2.41 -13.67
CA TRP A 304 -8.95 -2.76 -13.86
C TRP A 304 -8.05 -2.03 -12.86
N GLY A 305 -8.31 -0.76 -12.62
CA GLY A 305 -7.58 0.02 -11.63
C GLY A 305 -7.73 -0.53 -10.21
N VAL A 306 -8.94 -0.93 -9.81
CA VAL A 306 -9.19 -1.54 -8.48
C VAL A 306 -8.51 -2.91 -8.36
N LEU A 307 -8.63 -3.77 -9.38
CA LEU A 307 -7.99 -5.08 -9.39
C LEU A 307 -6.46 -4.98 -9.27
N SER A 308 -5.87 -3.89 -9.76
CA SER A 308 -4.42 -3.68 -9.70
C SER A 308 -3.87 -3.71 -8.28
N PHE A 309 -4.62 -3.25 -7.27
CA PHE A 309 -4.20 -3.29 -5.86
C PHE A 309 -4.07 -4.72 -5.32
N SER A 310 -5.00 -5.59 -5.68
CA SER A 310 -5.01 -6.97 -5.19
C SER A 310 -3.89 -7.81 -5.81
N ILE A 311 -3.53 -7.51 -7.06
CA ILE A 311 -2.65 -8.36 -7.89
C ILE A 311 -1.21 -7.83 -7.98
N CYS A 312 -0.96 -6.55 -7.64
CA CYS A 312 0.38 -5.96 -7.77
C CYS A 312 1.47 -6.64 -6.93
N GLY A 313 1.11 -7.43 -5.93
CA GLY A 313 2.05 -8.14 -5.05
C GLY A 313 2.21 -7.51 -3.66
N MET A 314 1.51 -6.40 -3.37
CA MET A 314 1.52 -5.77 -2.06
C MET A 314 0.64 -6.54 -1.06
N ALA A 315 -0.63 -6.74 -1.39
CA ALA A 315 -1.58 -7.39 -0.47
C ALA A 315 -1.24 -8.87 -0.26
N PHE A 316 -0.79 -9.54 -1.33
CA PHE A 316 -0.36 -10.93 -1.30
C PHE A 316 0.86 -11.09 -2.21
N PRO A 317 1.97 -11.72 -1.75
CA PRO A 317 3.18 -11.90 -2.55
C PRO A 317 2.87 -12.65 -3.85
N CYS A 318 3.24 -12.06 -4.99
CA CYS A 318 2.90 -12.62 -6.30
C CYS A 318 3.48 -14.03 -6.50
N ILE A 319 4.65 -14.30 -5.95
CA ILE A 319 5.30 -15.62 -6.03
C ILE A 319 4.50 -16.73 -5.31
N ALA A 320 3.65 -16.35 -4.36
CA ALA A 320 2.78 -17.27 -3.61
C ALA A 320 1.37 -17.40 -4.23
N MET A 321 1.09 -16.68 -5.33
CA MET A 321 -0.16 -16.81 -6.07
C MET A 321 -0.11 -18.04 -7.00
N ASP A 322 -1.29 -18.52 -7.41
CA ASP A 322 -1.38 -19.54 -8.46
C ASP A 322 -0.85 -19.03 -9.79
N ALA A 323 -0.28 -19.91 -10.61
CA ALA A 323 0.39 -19.55 -11.86
C ALA A 323 -0.44 -18.68 -12.82
N PRO A 324 -1.76 -18.88 -13.01
CA PRO A 324 -2.58 -17.99 -13.84
C PRO A 324 -2.65 -16.56 -13.30
N LEU A 325 -2.71 -16.39 -11.97
CA LEU A 325 -2.75 -15.08 -11.32
C LEU A 325 -1.39 -14.40 -11.40
N GLN A 326 -0.29 -15.15 -11.29
CA GLN A 326 1.05 -14.63 -11.53
C GLN A 326 1.16 -14.05 -12.94
N GLY A 327 0.66 -14.78 -13.96
CA GLY A 327 0.61 -14.31 -15.35
C GLY A 327 -0.24 -13.05 -15.51
N LEU A 328 -1.41 -13.02 -14.87
CA LEU A 328 -2.31 -11.87 -14.89
C LEU A 328 -1.65 -10.61 -14.28
N ALA A 329 -0.85 -10.78 -13.23
CA ALA A 329 -0.18 -9.67 -12.54
C ALA A 329 0.71 -8.84 -13.47
N TYR A 330 1.26 -9.43 -14.53
CA TYR A 330 2.08 -8.70 -15.52
C TYR A 330 1.27 -7.74 -16.40
N LEU A 331 -0.06 -7.80 -16.39
CA LEU A 331 -0.91 -6.90 -17.17
C LEU A 331 -1.25 -5.59 -16.43
N PHE A 332 -0.69 -5.36 -15.25
CA PHE A 332 -0.96 -4.18 -14.43
C PHE A 332 0.28 -3.28 -14.29
N PRO A 333 0.24 -2.03 -14.77
CA PRO A 333 1.36 -1.08 -14.62
C PRO A 333 1.74 -0.83 -13.15
N LEU A 334 0.77 -0.89 -12.22
CA LEU A 334 1.00 -0.68 -10.78
C LEU A 334 1.99 -1.69 -10.20
N ARG A 335 1.99 -2.94 -10.71
CA ARG A 335 2.97 -3.95 -10.30
C ARG A 335 4.40 -3.53 -10.60
N TYR A 336 4.64 -3.02 -11.79
CA TYR A 336 5.98 -2.59 -12.19
C TYR A 336 6.42 -1.35 -11.40
N TYR A 337 5.49 -0.42 -11.16
CA TYR A 337 5.76 0.71 -10.29
C TYR A 337 6.12 0.25 -8.87
N TYR A 338 5.37 -0.70 -8.30
CA TYR A 338 5.64 -1.27 -6.98
C TYR A 338 7.04 -1.90 -6.89
N LEU A 339 7.42 -2.71 -7.87
CA LEU A 339 8.73 -3.33 -7.90
C LEU A 339 9.86 -2.30 -8.06
N LEU A 340 9.65 -1.25 -8.86
CA LEU A 340 10.60 -0.14 -8.99
C LEU A 340 10.70 0.70 -7.71
N TYR A 341 9.60 0.87 -6.99
CA TYR A 341 9.59 1.52 -5.68
C TYR A 341 10.37 0.72 -4.64
N VAL A 342 10.10 -0.58 -4.51
CA VAL A 342 10.81 -1.44 -3.55
C VAL A 342 12.30 -1.45 -3.87
N ASN A 343 12.67 -1.78 -5.10
CA ASN A 343 14.07 -1.87 -5.49
C ASN A 343 14.80 -0.52 -5.41
N GLY A 344 14.20 0.56 -5.89
CA GLY A 344 14.84 1.86 -5.97
C GLY A 344 14.77 2.67 -4.69
N ALA A 345 13.57 2.87 -4.13
CA ALA A 345 13.39 3.74 -2.97
C ALA A 345 13.75 3.04 -1.66
N LEU A 346 13.33 1.79 -1.46
CA LEU A 346 13.53 1.09 -0.20
C LEU A 346 14.89 0.38 -0.13
N ASP A 347 15.26 -0.36 -1.17
CA ASP A 347 16.48 -1.19 -1.18
C ASP A 347 17.70 -0.45 -1.75
N GLY A 348 17.50 0.67 -2.45
CA GLY A 348 18.60 1.50 -2.97
C GLY A 348 19.32 0.91 -4.18
N TYR A 349 18.67 0.01 -4.93
CA TYR A 349 19.26 -0.53 -6.16
C TYR A 349 19.19 0.49 -7.31
N ASP A 350 20.23 0.49 -8.14
CA ASP A 350 20.26 1.29 -9.36
C ASP A 350 19.20 0.85 -10.38
N LEU A 351 18.69 1.79 -11.16
CA LEU A 351 17.74 1.51 -12.24
C LEU A 351 18.25 0.48 -13.26
N SER A 352 19.57 0.36 -13.45
CA SER A 352 20.18 -0.65 -14.30
C SER A 352 19.81 -2.08 -13.94
N ASN A 353 19.60 -2.34 -12.66
CA ASN A 353 19.20 -3.67 -12.15
C ASN A 353 17.68 -3.91 -12.31
N ALA A 354 16.91 -2.86 -12.52
CA ALA A 354 15.47 -2.88 -12.65
C ALA A 354 14.95 -2.77 -14.10
N LEU A 355 15.84 -2.95 -15.10
CA LEU A 355 15.52 -2.85 -16.53
C LEU A 355 14.30 -3.69 -16.97
N PRO A 356 14.07 -4.92 -16.49
CA PRO A 356 12.87 -5.68 -16.87
C PRO A 356 11.57 -4.97 -16.45
N PHE A 357 11.56 -4.29 -15.30
CA PHE A 357 10.38 -3.58 -14.80
C PHE A 357 10.15 -2.27 -15.56
N ILE A 358 11.24 -1.58 -15.91
CA ILE A 358 11.19 -0.40 -16.79
C ILE A 358 10.67 -0.81 -18.17
N GLY A 359 11.17 -1.93 -18.73
CA GLY A 359 10.70 -2.49 -19.99
C GLY A 359 9.21 -2.79 -19.99
N GLY A 360 8.67 -3.32 -18.87
CA GLY A 360 7.24 -3.52 -18.69
C GLY A 360 6.43 -2.22 -18.80
N LEU A 361 6.86 -1.14 -18.13
CA LEU A 361 6.20 0.16 -18.24
C LEU A 361 6.30 0.75 -19.66
N ILE A 362 7.44 0.60 -20.32
CA ILE A 362 7.63 1.05 -21.71
C ILE A 362 6.69 0.27 -22.64
N ALA A 363 6.51 -1.03 -22.43
CA ALA A 363 5.59 -1.83 -23.23
C ALA A 363 4.15 -1.28 -23.15
N PHE A 364 3.67 -0.90 -21.98
CA PHE A 364 2.36 -0.24 -21.82
C PHE A 364 2.33 1.13 -22.49
N ALA A 365 3.38 1.93 -22.35
CA ALA A 365 3.51 3.23 -23.00
C ALA A 365 3.46 3.14 -24.54
N CYS A 366 3.88 2.00 -25.10
CA CYS A 366 3.87 1.74 -26.55
C CYS A 366 2.52 1.22 -27.07
N ILE A 367 1.56 0.85 -26.23
CA ILE A 367 0.25 0.35 -26.68
C ILE A 367 -0.44 1.31 -27.68
N PRO A 368 -0.43 2.65 -27.51
CA PRO A 368 -1.01 3.56 -28.48
C PRO A 368 -0.47 3.46 -29.90
N LEU A 369 0.77 3.00 -30.07
CA LEU A 369 1.37 2.82 -31.41
C LEU A 369 0.61 1.74 -32.20
N VAL A 370 0.22 0.65 -31.53
CA VAL A 370 -0.53 -0.44 -32.14
C VAL A 370 -2.05 -0.13 -32.15
N ALA A 371 -2.56 0.50 -31.10
CA ALA A 371 -4.00 0.80 -30.96
C ALA A 371 -4.47 1.93 -31.90
N ALA A 372 -3.61 2.87 -32.29
CA ALA A 372 -3.97 4.07 -33.04
C ALA A 372 -4.80 3.82 -34.32
N PRO A 373 -4.46 2.88 -35.22
CA PRO A 373 -5.25 2.64 -36.44
C PRO A 373 -6.65 2.12 -36.11
N PHE A 374 -6.78 1.24 -35.14
CA PHE A 374 -8.07 0.69 -34.71
C PHE A 374 -8.91 1.75 -34.03
N LEU A 375 -8.33 2.52 -33.10
CA LEU A 375 -9.02 3.61 -32.44
C LEU A 375 -9.50 4.68 -33.40
N LYS A 376 -8.72 5.00 -34.46
CA LYS A 376 -9.13 5.96 -35.49
C LYS A 376 -10.41 5.51 -36.20
N LYS A 377 -10.52 4.23 -36.52
CA LYS A 377 -11.71 3.64 -37.14
C LYS A 377 -12.89 3.76 -36.20
N GLU A 378 -12.74 3.33 -34.96
CA GLU A 378 -13.83 3.32 -33.98
C GLU A 378 -14.35 4.74 -33.69
N VAL A 379 -13.49 5.71 -33.46
CA VAL A 379 -13.84 7.10 -33.18
C VAL A 379 -14.60 7.78 -34.32
N LEU A 380 -14.39 7.33 -35.57
CA LEU A 380 -15.09 7.87 -36.77
C LEU A 380 -16.39 7.14 -37.10
N THR A 381 -16.53 5.87 -36.72
CA THR A 381 -17.68 5.01 -37.10
C THR A 381 -18.75 4.94 -36.04
N ILE A 382 -18.35 4.96 -34.77
CA ILE A 382 -19.29 4.82 -33.65
C ILE A 382 -20.07 6.12 -33.45
N LYS A 383 -21.39 6.00 -33.44
CA LYS A 383 -22.31 7.06 -33.02
C LYS A 383 -22.64 6.82 -31.54
N TYR A 384 -22.58 7.86 -30.75
CA TYR A 384 -22.99 7.80 -29.34
C TYR A 384 -24.46 7.40 -29.24
N GLN A 385 -24.73 6.34 -28.51
CA GLN A 385 -26.09 5.96 -28.07
C GLN A 385 -26.17 6.33 -26.59
N PRO A 386 -27.22 7.07 -26.17
CA PRO A 386 -27.41 7.57 -24.80
C PRO A 386 -27.54 6.45 -23.76
#